data_7e6635cd598885a2eca64bb870856d0a
#
_entry.id   7e6635cd598885a2eca64bb870856d0a
#
_cell.length_a   1.000
_cell.length_b   1.000
_cell.length_c   1.000
_cell.angle_alpha   90.00
_cell.angle_beta   90.00
_cell.angle_gamma   90.00
#
_symmetry.space_group_name_H-M   'P 1'
#
loop_
_entity.id
_entity.type
_entity.pdbx_description
1 polymer ?
#
loop_
_entity_poly.entity_id
_entity_poly.type
_entity_poly.pdbx_seq_one_letter_code
_entity_poly.pdbx_strand_id
1 'polypeptide(L)'
;ENHCMSTANWEGYTAFWKIEDSCLYLQRMEICVYDKASRKDSTLIYHTDALKTLFASYYENGRIPARWFSGELRAGKGDLVHYVHSGFDRNMEAEQVILLRQGRIQSVRTYHNFKQPGIKILESQDEIIRRFPWHRFPKYKGQRLIFSIRNIQCTPDGHLLDFDVRTLFIRPKGENIEDRNHPLVKAFKETLKSIYPWERLFINGKYTMEPLNCVLGIWEKNDLPSKADNDTTGYSIIGKVYGEEVRQIPPYDVIKRPLTGSNLRVEGLP
;
A
#
# COMPACT_ATOMS: atom_id res chain seq x y z
N GLU A 1 -16.02 -16.55 24.09
CA GLU A 1 -16.60 -15.83 22.96
C GLU A 1 -16.08 -16.45 21.68
N ASN A 2 -17.01 -16.85 20.80
CA ASN A 2 -16.69 -17.61 19.59
C ASN A 2 -16.77 -16.71 18.37
N HIS A 3 -15.84 -15.76 18.23
CA HIS A 3 -15.76 -14.96 17.02
C HIS A 3 -15.05 -15.71 15.90
N CYS A 4 -15.53 -15.52 14.68
CA CYS A 4 -14.82 -16.02 13.51
C CYS A 4 -13.49 -15.26 13.37
N MET A 5 -12.39 -15.96 13.48
CA MET A 5 -11.06 -15.36 13.31
C MET A 5 -10.74 -15.24 11.83
N SER A 6 -10.62 -14.00 11.35
CA SER A 6 -10.17 -13.68 10.00
C SER A 6 -9.19 -12.52 10.07
N THR A 7 -8.10 -12.59 9.32
CA THR A 7 -7.15 -11.47 9.20
C THR A 7 -7.79 -10.20 8.61
N ALA A 8 -8.95 -10.33 7.98
CA ALA A 8 -9.75 -9.22 7.47
C ALA A 8 -10.75 -8.67 8.50
N ASN A 9 -10.89 -9.29 9.67
CA ASN A 9 -11.87 -8.91 10.69
C ASN A 9 -11.32 -9.08 12.11
N TRP A 10 -10.25 -8.37 12.43
CA TRP A 10 -9.60 -8.42 13.74
C TRP A 10 -10.49 -7.98 14.90
N GLU A 11 -11.41 -7.04 14.65
CA GLU A 11 -12.33 -6.49 15.65
C GLU A 11 -13.57 -7.38 15.85
N GLY A 12 -13.73 -8.43 15.04
CA GLY A 12 -14.83 -9.37 15.13
C GLY A 12 -16.16 -8.85 14.57
N TYR A 13 -16.20 -7.64 14.00
CA TYR A 13 -17.39 -7.07 13.40
C TYR A 13 -17.11 -6.33 12.10
N THR A 14 -18.15 -6.19 11.27
CA THR A 14 -18.15 -5.31 10.09
C THR A 14 -19.25 -4.26 10.27
N ALA A 15 -18.88 -2.98 10.17
CA ALA A 15 -19.82 -1.88 10.25
C ALA A 15 -20.18 -1.36 8.85
N PHE A 16 -21.46 -1.15 8.60
CA PHE A 16 -22.01 -0.62 7.36
C PHE A 16 -22.49 0.81 7.56
N TRP A 17 -22.08 1.66 6.66
CA TRP A 17 -22.29 3.09 6.77
C TRP A 17 -23.01 3.63 5.55
N LYS A 18 -23.74 4.72 5.73
CA LYS A 18 -24.39 5.46 4.66
C LYS A 18 -24.02 6.92 4.74
N ILE A 19 -23.77 7.53 3.61
CA ILE A 19 -23.69 8.99 3.48
C ILE A 19 -25.03 9.48 2.95
N GLU A 20 -25.66 10.37 3.71
CA GLU A 20 -26.93 10.99 3.37
C GLU A 20 -26.93 12.42 3.90
N ASP A 21 -27.40 13.39 3.12
CA ASP A 21 -27.44 14.82 3.48
C ASP A 21 -26.08 15.34 4.00
N SER A 22 -25.00 14.94 3.35
CA SER A 22 -23.62 15.28 3.72
C SER A 22 -23.20 14.79 5.12
N CYS A 23 -23.90 13.80 5.67
CA CYS A 23 -23.57 13.18 6.96
C CYS A 23 -23.33 11.68 6.80
N LEU A 24 -22.41 11.16 7.62
CA LEU A 24 -22.12 9.74 7.73
C LEU A 24 -22.99 9.14 8.83
N TYR A 25 -23.73 8.07 8.51
CA TYR A 25 -24.60 7.34 9.44
C TYR A 25 -24.19 5.89 9.54
N LEU A 26 -24.18 5.33 10.74
CA LEU A 26 -24.08 3.87 10.95
C LEU A 26 -25.44 3.25 10.64
N GLN A 27 -25.48 2.32 9.68
CA GLN A 27 -26.72 1.62 9.30
C GLN A 27 -26.92 0.29 10.03
N ARG A 28 -25.87 -0.52 10.08
CA ARG A 28 -25.90 -1.82 10.72
C ARG A 28 -24.49 -2.29 11.08
N MET A 29 -24.42 -3.25 11.96
CA MET A 29 -23.21 -4.00 12.27
C MET A 29 -23.48 -5.49 12.05
N GLU A 30 -22.48 -6.18 11.51
CA GLU A 30 -22.48 -7.62 11.31
C GLU A 30 -21.37 -8.24 12.15
N ILE A 31 -21.71 -9.26 12.95
CA ILE A 31 -20.78 -9.99 13.79
C ILE A 31 -20.75 -11.43 13.33
N CYS A 32 -19.58 -11.93 12.96
CA CYS A 32 -19.41 -13.34 12.66
C CYS A 32 -19.29 -14.14 13.97
N VAL A 33 -20.10 -15.16 14.12
CA VAL A 33 -20.12 -16.05 15.29
C VAL A 33 -19.85 -17.48 14.81
N TYR A 34 -18.82 -18.10 15.39
CA TYR A 34 -18.52 -19.51 15.16
C TYR A 34 -19.26 -20.39 16.17
N ASP A 35 -20.17 -21.24 15.68
CA ASP A 35 -20.82 -22.26 16.50
C ASP A 35 -19.94 -23.53 16.58
N LYS A 36 -19.41 -23.79 17.77
CA LYS A 36 -18.56 -24.95 18.02
C LYS A 36 -19.30 -26.30 17.88
N ALA A 37 -20.61 -26.32 18.16
CA ALA A 37 -21.39 -27.55 18.13
C ALA A 37 -21.67 -27.98 16.68
N SER A 38 -22.10 -27.06 15.83
CA SER A 38 -22.35 -27.30 14.42
C SER A 38 -21.13 -27.17 13.53
N ARG A 39 -20.02 -26.62 14.06
CA ARG A 39 -18.79 -26.24 13.30
C ARG A 39 -19.07 -25.33 12.11
N LYS A 40 -20.01 -24.42 12.26
CA LYS A 40 -20.41 -23.48 11.19
C LYS A 40 -20.29 -22.05 11.65
N ASP A 41 -19.93 -21.20 10.70
CA ASP A 41 -20.02 -19.76 10.87
C ASP A 41 -21.45 -19.28 10.63
N SER A 42 -21.89 -18.34 11.44
CA SER A 42 -23.13 -17.60 11.26
C SER A 42 -22.89 -16.10 11.41
N THR A 43 -23.75 -15.28 10.79
CA THR A 43 -23.66 -13.83 10.88
C THR A 43 -24.84 -13.28 11.64
N LEU A 44 -24.58 -12.59 12.74
CA LEU A 44 -25.59 -11.81 13.46
C LEU A 44 -25.62 -10.39 12.89
N ILE A 45 -26.79 -9.91 12.50
CA ILE A 45 -26.99 -8.59 11.91
C ILE A 45 -27.74 -7.71 12.89
N TYR A 46 -27.13 -6.59 13.27
CA TYR A 46 -27.70 -5.58 14.16
C TYR A 46 -28.00 -4.32 13.35
N HIS A 47 -29.29 -4.05 13.12
CA HIS A 47 -29.75 -2.81 12.50
C HIS A 47 -29.79 -1.65 13.51
N THR A 48 -30.00 -0.45 13.02
CA THR A 48 -29.95 0.81 13.79
C THR A 48 -30.74 0.75 15.11
N ASP A 49 -31.94 0.17 15.11
CA ASP A 49 -32.77 0.08 16.32
C ASP A 49 -32.16 -0.85 17.37
N ALA A 50 -31.55 -1.96 16.97
CA ALA A 50 -30.84 -2.85 17.87
C ALA A 50 -29.57 -2.20 18.46
N LEU A 51 -28.96 -1.26 17.74
CA LEU A 51 -27.77 -0.51 18.15
C LEU A 51 -28.08 0.71 19.02
N LYS A 52 -29.35 1.06 19.21
CA LYS A 52 -29.80 2.24 19.95
C LYS A 52 -29.19 2.34 21.36
N THR A 53 -29.16 1.23 22.09
CA THR A 53 -28.61 1.21 23.46
C THR A 53 -27.11 1.44 23.46
N LEU A 54 -26.39 0.82 22.54
CA LEU A 54 -24.94 0.92 22.42
C LEU A 54 -24.49 2.34 21.98
N PHE A 55 -25.27 2.98 21.13
CA PHE A 55 -25.00 4.31 20.58
C PHE A 55 -25.98 5.38 21.11
N ALA A 56 -26.48 5.24 22.34
CA ALA A 56 -27.55 6.10 22.90
C ALA A 56 -27.25 7.61 22.79
N SER A 57 -26.01 8.02 23.01
CA SER A 57 -25.56 9.42 22.92
C SER A 57 -25.57 9.98 21.49
N TYR A 58 -25.68 9.14 20.49
CA TYR A 58 -25.63 9.49 19.06
C TYR A 58 -26.93 9.12 18.33
N TYR A 59 -27.84 8.38 18.99
CA TYR A 59 -29.08 7.95 18.37
C TYR A 59 -30.09 9.10 18.34
N GLU A 60 -30.47 9.51 17.14
CA GLU A 60 -31.46 10.57 16.92
C GLU A 60 -32.34 10.28 15.72
N ASN A 61 -33.66 10.43 15.87
CA ASN A 61 -34.65 10.28 14.79
C ASN A 61 -34.49 8.95 13.98
N GLY A 62 -34.23 7.85 14.68
CA GLY A 62 -34.06 6.55 14.03
C GLY A 62 -32.72 6.34 13.33
N ARG A 63 -31.76 7.22 13.53
CA ARG A 63 -30.42 7.21 12.87
C ARG A 63 -29.31 7.32 13.90
N ILE A 64 -28.10 6.91 13.50
CA ILE A 64 -26.88 7.03 14.32
C ILE A 64 -25.84 7.81 13.50
N PRO A 65 -25.84 9.15 13.57
CA PRO A 65 -24.82 9.97 12.91
C PRO A 65 -23.45 9.76 13.56
N ALA A 66 -22.42 9.61 12.76
CA ALA A 66 -21.06 9.31 13.21
C ALA A 66 -20.33 10.56 13.75
N ARG A 67 -20.92 11.31 14.68
CA ARG A 67 -20.35 12.57 15.21
C ARG A 67 -19.01 12.40 15.92
N TRP A 68 -18.69 11.20 16.37
CA TRP A 68 -17.38 10.86 16.96
C TRP A 68 -16.27 10.77 15.92
N PHE A 69 -16.62 10.70 14.60
CA PHE A 69 -15.65 10.47 13.55
C PHE A 69 -15.22 11.78 12.87
N SER A 70 -13.90 12.01 12.87
CA SER A 70 -13.25 13.02 12.02
C SER A 70 -12.05 12.38 11.36
N GLY A 71 -11.92 12.51 10.03
CA GLY A 71 -10.86 11.89 9.27
C GLY A 71 -11.21 11.77 7.80
N GLU A 72 -10.42 11.00 7.07
CA GLU A 72 -10.66 10.73 5.65
C GLU A 72 -11.26 9.33 5.47
N LEU A 73 -12.27 9.23 4.63
CA LEU A 73 -12.74 7.98 4.05
C LEU A 73 -12.31 7.93 2.59
N ARG A 74 -11.95 6.73 2.13
CA ARG A 74 -11.64 6.50 0.72
C ARG A 74 -12.61 5.46 0.17
N ALA A 75 -13.28 5.80 -0.92
CA ALA A 75 -14.11 4.90 -1.69
C ALA A 75 -13.51 4.70 -3.07
N GLY A 76 -13.44 3.47 -3.53
CA GLY A 76 -12.85 3.14 -4.84
C GLY A 76 -13.75 2.22 -5.65
N LYS A 77 -13.69 2.34 -6.98
CA LYS A 77 -14.33 1.46 -7.97
C LYS A 77 -13.44 1.28 -9.20
N GLY A 78 -13.75 0.28 -10.03
CA GLY A 78 -12.97 -0.08 -11.21
C GLY A 78 -11.83 -1.04 -10.87
N ASP A 79 -10.79 -1.03 -11.68
CA ASP A 79 -9.67 -1.94 -11.55
C ASP A 79 -8.72 -1.55 -10.42
N LEU A 80 -8.03 -2.55 -9.86
CA LEU A 80 -6.99 -2.34 -8.87
C LEU A 80 -5.71 -1.83 -9.56
N VAL A 81 -5.34 -0.60 -9.27
CA VAL A 81 -4.15 0.05 -9.85
C VAL A 81 -2.90 -0.23 -9.02
N HIS A 82 -3.01 -0.16 -7.69
CA HIS A 82 -1.89 -0.39 -6.79
C HIS A 82 -2.35 -1.04 -5.48
N TYR A 83 -1.54 -1.95 -4.97
CA TYR A 83 -1.80 -2.66 -3.71
C TYR A 83 -0.53 -2.81 -2.90
N VAL A 84 -0.62 -2.51 -1.62
CA VAL A 84 0.43 -2.80 -0.64
C VAL A 84 -0.16 -3.69 0.45
N HIS A 85 0.50 -4.81 0.72
CA HIS A 85 0.08 -5.73 1.78
C HIS A 85 0.44 -5.16 3.17
N SER A 86 -0.11 -4.00 3.48
CA SER A 86 0.02 -3.33 4.78
C SER A 86 -1.36 -2.81 5.24
N GLY A 87 -2.24 -3.74 5.59
CA GLY A 87 -3.62 -3.39 5.93
C GLY A 87 -4.49 -3.17 4.70
N PHE A 88 -5.06 -1.98 4.54
CA PHE A 88 -6.01 -1.66 3.47
C PHE A 88 -5.44 -0.66 2.45
N ASP A 89 -4.13 -0.59 2.31
CA ASP A 89 -3.46 0.33 1.38
C ASP A 89 -3.59 -0.18 -0.06
N ARG A 90 -4.61 0.29 -0.75
CA ARG A 90 -4.86 0.04 -2.17
C ARG A 90 -5.37 1.29 -2.86
N ASN A 91 -5.15 1.36 -4.17
CA ASN A 91 -5.71 2.39 -5.02
C ASN A 91 -6.49 1.73 -6.17
N MET A 92 -7.74 2.14 -6.32
CA MET A 92 -8.60 1.73 -7.43
C MET A 92 -8.53 2.76 -8.55
N GLU A 93 -8.95 2.38 -9.74
CA GLU A 93 -8.97 3.25 -10.92
C GLU A 93 -9.69 4.59 -10.68
N ALA A 94 -10.89 4.53 -10.12
CA ALA A 94 -11.63 5.71 -9.71
C ALA A 94 -11.77 5.72 -8.18
N GLU A 95 -11.36 6.82 -7.56
CA GLU A 95 -11.42 6.98 -6.10
C GLU A 95 -12.00 8.31 -5.70
N GLN A 96 -12.75 8.30 -4.59
CA GLN A 96 -13.17 9.49 -3.87
C GLN A 96 -12.54 9.51 -2.48
N VAL A 97 -11.89 10.60 -2.14
CA VAL A 97 -11.37 10.86 -0.80
C VAL A 97 -12.25 11.90 -0.15
N ILE A 98 -12.96 11.48 0.88
CA ILE A 98 -13.99 12.24 1.58
C ILE A 98 -13.42 12.67 2.93
N LEU A 99 -13.22 13.96 3.12
CA LEU A 99 -12.84 14.52 4.42
C LEU A 99 -14.08 14.76 5.26
N LEU A 100 -14.11 14.16 6.44
CA LEU A 100 -15.18 14.32 7.42
C LEU A 100 -14.69 15.04 8.68
N ARG A 101 -15.56 15.86 9.25
CA ARG A 101 -15.40 16.43 10.59
C ARG A 101 -16.69 16.19 11.37
N GLN A 102 -16.57 15.48 12.48
CA GLN A 102 -17.73 15.08 13.31
C GLN A 102 -18.86 14.45 12.47
N GLY A 103 -18.49 13.51 11.61
CA GLY A 103 -19.42 12.81 10.73
C GLY A 103 -19.98 13.64 9.56
N ARG A 104 -19.62 14.93 9.41
CA ARG A 104 -20.07 15.80 8.31
C ARG A 104 -18.99 15.92 7.24
N ILE A 105 -19.40 15.82 5.97
CA ILE A 105 -18.50 16.02 4.83
C ILE A 105 -18.04 17.46 4.78
N GLN A 106 -16.74 17.66 4.73
CA GLN A 106 -16.09 18.97 4.53
C GLN A 106 -15.66 19.14 3.08
N SER A 107 -15.13 18.08 2.46
CA SER A 107 -14.73 18.11 1.07
C SER A 107 -14.71 16.70 0.49
N VAL A 108 -14.86 16.61 -0.82
CA VAL A 108 -14.69 15.39 -1.61
C VAL A 108 -13.69 15.69 -2.72
N ARG A 109 -12.66 14.85 -2.84
CA ARG A 109 -11.69 14.90 -3.94
C ARG A 109 -11.82 13.63 -4.74
N THR A 110 -11.94 13.76 -6.05
CA THR A 110 -12.02 12.62 -6.98
C THR A 110 -10.69 12.44 -7.67
N TYR A 111 -10.24 11.19 -7.78
CA TYR A 111 -9.02 10.80 -8.45
C TYR A 111 -9.32 9.74 -9.50
N HIS A 112 -8.66 9.85 -10.65
CA HIS A 112 -8.55 8.79 -11.64
C HIS A 112 -7.12 8.28 -11.61
N ASN A 113 -6.94 7.11 -11.03
CA ASN A 113 -5.64 6.48 -10.90
C ASN A 113 -5.42 5.53 -12.08
N PHE A 114 -4.19 5.41 -12.53
CA PHE A 114 -3.85 4.51 -13.64
C PHE A 114 -2.38 4.14 -13.61
N LYS A 115 -2.07 3.06 -14.34
CA LYS A 115 -0.72 2.58 -14.57
C LYS A 115 -0.34 2.82 -16.02
N GLN A 116 0.86 3.34 -16.24
CA GLN A 116 1.41 3.51 -17.58
C GLN A 116 2.59 2.57 -17.79
N PRO A 117 2.64 1.87 -18.93
CA PRO A 117 3.68 0.89 -19.20
C PRO A 117 5.07 1.52 -19.27
N GLY A 118 6.09 0.70 -19.00
CA GLY A 118 7.48 1.06 -19.01
C GLY A 118 8.33 -0.04 -18.39
N ILE A 119 9.58 0.28 -18.10
CA ILE A 119 10.51 -0.64 -17.45
C ILE A 119 10.15 -0.74 -15.98
N LYS A 120 9.89 -1.93 -15.47
CA LYS A 120 9.63 -2.15 -14.05
C LYS A 120 10.93 -2.16 -13.26
N ILE A 121 10.96 -1.44 -12.15
CA ILE A 121 12.19 -1.27 -11.37
C ILE A 121 12.73 -2.61 -10.84
N LEU A 122 11.87 -3.52 -10.41
CA LEU A 122 12.27 -4.84 -9.90
C LEU A 122 12.76 -5.79 -10.99
N GLU A 123 12.39 -5.55 -12.25
CA GLU A 123 12.82 -6.34 -13.42
C GLU A 123 14.05 -5.72 -14.11
N SER A 124 14.50 -4.55 -13.69
CA SER A 124 15.57 -3.77 -14.34
C SER A 124 16.97 -4.02 -13.79
N GLN A 125 17.15 -4.98 -12.89
CA GLN A 125 18.42 -5.21 -12.21
C GLN A 125 19.61 -5.36 -13.18
N ASP A 126 19.46 -6.14 -14.24
CA ASP A 126 20.51 -6.35 -15.25
C ASP A 126 20.88 -5.05 -15.98
N GLU A 127 19.90 -4.21 -16.29
CA GLU A 127 20.12 -2.93 -16.94
C GLU A 127 20.84 -1.95 -16.01
N ILE A 128 20.47 -1.95 -14.73
CA ILE A 128 21.15 -1.13 -13.70
C ILE A 128 22.60 -1.60 -13.56
N ILE A 129 22.85 -2.91 -13.44
CA ILE A 129 24.21 -3.48 -13.31
C ILE A 129 25.05 -3.09 -14.52
N ARG A 130 24.50 -3.18 -15.73
CA ARG A 130 25.21 -2.86 -16.98
C ARG A 130 25.60 -1.38 -17.07
N ARG A 131 24.74 -0.45 -16.61
CA ARG A 131 24.97 0.99 -16.67
C ARG A 131 25.76 1.55 -15.50
N PHE A 132 25.83 0.84 -14.38
CA PHE A 132 26.53 1.33 -13.20
C PHE A 132 28.04 1.48 -13.49
N PRO A 133 28.68 2.61 -13.13
CA PRO A 133 30.06 2.90 -13.49
C PRO A 133 31.08 2.17 -12.58
N TRP A 134 31.13 0.84 -12.66
CA TRP A 134 32.00 -0.02 -11.83
C TRP A 134 33.47 0.40 -11.86
N HIS A 135 33.99 0.88 -13.01
CA HIS A 135 35.36 1.35 -13.15
C HIS A 135 35.73 2.48 -12.19
N ARG A 136 34.75 3.26 -11.71
CA ARG A 136 34.98 4.33 -10.71
C ARG A 136 35.11 3.78 -9.29
N PHE A 137 34.76 2.53 -9.07
CA PHE A 137 34.64 1.93 -7.74
C PHE A 137 35.38 0.58 -7.58
N PRO A 138 36.68 0.48 -7.95
CA PRO A 138 37.40 -0.80 -7.99
C PRO A 138 37.51 -1.48 -6.62
N LYS A 139 37.45 -0.73 -5.52
CA LYS A 139 37.49 -1.29 -4.15
C LYS A 139 36.22 -2.10 -3.79
N TYR A 140 35.15 -1.99 -4.55
CA TYR A 140 33.90 -2.71 -4.34
C TYR A 140 33.71 -3.88 -5.32
N LYS A 141 34.75 -4.19 -6.08
CA LYS A 141 34.76 -5.36 -6.94
C LYS A 141 34.49 -6.64 -6.12
N GLY A 142 33.66 -7.55 -6.64
CA GLY A 142 33.25 -8.76 -5.95
C GLY A 142 32.32 -8.54 -4.73
N GLN A 143 31.85 -7.32 -4.51
CA GLN A 143 30.92 -7.01 -3.43
C GLN A 143 29.50 -6.76 -3.97
N ARG A 144 28.51 -7.09 -3.15
CA ARG A 144 27.11 -6.77 -3.44
C ARG A 144 26.72 -5.47 -2.76
N LEU A 145 26.26 -4.52 -3.54
CA LEU A 145 25.76 -3.22 -3.10
C LEU A 145 24.23 -3.30 -3.02
N ILE A 146 23.64 -3.07 -1.86
CA ILE A 146 22.21 -3.21 -1.61
C ILE A 146 21.66 -1.84 -1.20
N PHE A 147 20.85 -1.23 -2.08
CA PHE A 147 20.25 0.09 -1.89
C PHE A 147 18.79 -0.05 -1.46
N SER A 148 18.44 0.54 -0.31
CA SER A 148 17.04 0.73 0.10
C SER A 148 16.57 2.09 -0.38
N ILE A 149 15.57 2.11 -1.27
CA ILE A 149 15.05 3.34 -1.89
C ILE A 149 13.59 3.58 -1.52
N ARG A 150 13.19 4.85 -1.51
CA ARG A 150 11.82 5.29 -1.22
C ARG A 150 11.54 6.66 -1.82
N ASN A 151 10.28 7.12 -1.73
CA ASN A 151 9.85 8.45 -2.18
C ASN A 151 10.19 8.70 -3.66
N ILE A 152 9.97 7.70 -4.49
CA ILE A 152 10.31 7.75 -5.91
C ILE A 152 9.36 8.73 -6.61
N GLN A 153 9.94 9.70 -7.33
CA GLN A 153 9.23 10.70 -8.11
C GLN A 153 9.62 10.57 -9.58
N CYS A 154 8.63 10.62 -10.46
CA CYS A 154 8.86 10.54 -11.91
C CYS A 154 7.99 11.55 -12.66
N THR A 155 8.38 11.80 -13.91
CA THR A 155 7.62 12.64 -14.83
C THR A 155 6.49 11.86 -15.48
N PRO A 156 5.49 12.53 -16.08
CA PRO A 156 4.41 11.87 -16.83
C PRO A 156 4.91 10.98 -17.96
N ASP A 157 6.04 11.28 -18.56
CA ASP A 157 6.65 10.53 -19.66
C ASP A 157 7.61 9.43 -19.18
N GLY A 158 7.84 9.28 -17.87
CA GLY A 158 8.56 8.16 -17.27
C GLY A 158 10.05 8.41 -17.00
N HIS A 159 10.50 9.67 -16.97
CA HIS A 159 11.82 9.99 -16.43
C HIS A 159 11.80 10.00 -14.92
N LEU A 160 12.84 9.44 -14.30
CA LEU A 160 13.04 9.49 -12.86
C LEU A 160 13.56 10.87 -12.46
N LEU A 161 12.77 11.61 -11.64
CA LEU A 161 13.13 12.93 -11.15
C LEU A 161 14.06 12.83 -9.94
N ASP A 162 13.59 12.17 -8.90
CA ASP A 162 14.37 11.95 -7.68
C ASP A 162 13.83 10.79 -6.85
N PHE A 163 14.62 10.34 -5.88
CA PHE A 163 14.26 9.36 -4.86
C PHE A 163 15.23 9.44 -3.68
N ASP A 164 14.77 8.98 -2.54
CA ASP A 164 15.63 8.84 -1.37
C ASP A 164 16.33 7.48 -1.35
N VAL A 165 17.64 7.47 -1.12
CA VAL A 165 18.37 6.28 -0.67
C VAL A 165 18.43 6.34 0.85
N ARG A 166 17.73 5.43 1.52
CA ARG A 166 17.70 5.35 2.98
C ARG A 166 19.00 4.78 3.53
N THR A 167 19.42 3.66 2.94
CA THR A 167 20.64 2.94 3.34
C THR A 167 21.28 2.29 2.13
N LEU A 168 22.59 2.22 2.15
CA LEU A 168 23.41 1.36 1.29
C LEU A 168 24.11 0.34 2.18
N PHE A 169 23.82 -0.94 1.98
CA PHE A 169 24.45 -2.03 2.68
C PHE A 169 25.41 -2.79 1.74
N ILE A 170 26.63 -3.09 2.19
CA ILE A 170 27.67 -3.72 1.38
C ILE A 170 28.00 -5.11 1.94
N ARG A 171 27.81 -6.16 1.15
CA ARG A 171 28.14 -7.54 1.51
C ARG A 171 29.37 -8.04 0.73
N PRO A 172 30.20 -8.92 1.32
CA PRO A 172 30.06 -9.57 2.63
C PRO A 172 30.56 -8.73 3.82
N LYS A 173 31.13 -7.55 3.62
CA LYS A 173 31.77 -6.75 4.69
C LYS A 173 30.80 -6.30 5.82
N GLY A 174 29.50 -6.29 5.59
CA GLY A 174 28.53 -5.83 6.57
C GLY A 174 28.55 -4.31 6.82
N GLU A 175 29.16 -3.55 5.90
CA GLU A 175 29.24 -2.09 5.99
C GLU A 175 27.86 -1.48 5.69
N ASN A 176 27.40 -0.57 6.56
CA ASN A 176 26.16 0.20 6.37
C ASN A 176 26.48 1.69 6.17
N ILE A 177 26.04 2.25 5.06
CA ILE A 177 26.27 3.65 4.70
C ILE A 177 24.93 4.37 4.67
N GLU A 178 24.76 5.37 5.52
CA GLU A 178 23.58 6.22 5.61
C GLU A 178 23.82 7.60 4.97
N ASP A 179 25.06 7.90 4.60
CA ASP A 179 25.42 9.16 3.95
C ASP A 179 24.83 9.22 2.53
N ARG A 180 23.85 10.10 2.36
CA ARG A 180 23.20 10.36 1.07
C ARG A 180 24.12 10.98 0.03
N ASN A 181 25.24 11.56 0.45
CA ASN A 181 26.25 12.17 -0.42
C ASN A 181 27.36 11.20 -0.81
N HIS A 182 27.33 9.98 -0.29
CA HIS A 182 28.34 8.97 -0.62
C HIS A 182 28.45 8.76 -2.14
N PRO A 183 29.68 8.65 -2.69
CA PRO A 183 29.88 8.52 -4.15
C PRO A 183 29.11 7.38 -4.80
N LEU A 184 28.98 6.21 -4.14
CA LEU A 184 28.16 5.09 -4.63
C LEU A 184 26.69 5.46 -4.73
N VAL A 185 26.15 6.20 -3.76
CA VAL A 185 24.74 6.63 -3.75
C VAL A 185 24.49 7.59 -4.91
N LYS A 186 25.39 8.54 -5.15
CA LYS A 186 25.31 9.47 -6.29
C LYS A 186 25.35 8.72 -7.63
N ALA A 187 26.32 7.82 -7.80
CA ALA A 187 26.44 7.02 -9.01
C ALA A 187 25.21 6.14 -9.25
N PHE A 188 24.63 5.57 -8.21
CA PHE A 188 23.40 4.79 -8.30
C PHE A 188 22.20 5.66 -8.73
N LYS A 189 22.07 6.85 -8.15
CA LYS A 189 21.04 7.82 -8.56
C LYS A 189 21.19 8.21 -10.03
N GLU A 190 22.39 8.53 -10.49
CA GLU A 190 22.70 8.86 -11.88
C GLU A 190 22.34 7.69 -12.81
N THR A 191 22.69 6.46 -12.41
CA THR A 191 22.39 5.25 -13.17
C THR A 191 20.87 5.07 -13.35
N LEU A 192 20.09 5.12 -12.28
CA LEU A 192 18.63 4.98 -12.38
C LEU A 192 18.00 6.09 -13.21
N LYS A 193 18.47 7.34 -13.07
CA LYS A 193 17.98 8.47 -13.88
C LYS A 193 18.31 8.33 -15.39
N SER A 194 19.33 7.56 -15.75
CA SER A 194 19.70 7.28 -17.14
C SER A 194 18.82 6.24 -17.83
N ILE A 195 18.00 5.53 -17.08
CA ILE A 195 17.09 4.49 -17.60
C ILE A 195 15.72 5.12 -17.86
N TYR A 196 15.14 4.85 -19.04
CA TYR A 196 13.90 5.44 -19.50
C TYR A 196 13.24 4.60 -20.60
N PRO A 197 11.88 4.57 -20.72
CA PRO A 197 10.92 5.06 -19.75
C PRO A 197 10.67 4.03 -18.63
N TRP A 198 10.50 4.51 -17.40
CA TRP A 198 10.08 3.68 -16.29
C TRP A 198 8.56 3.42 -16.31
N GLU A 199 8.12 2.24 -15.85
CA GLU A 199 6.72 1.99 -15.51
C GLU A 199 6.32 2.91 -14.37
N ARG A 200 5.18 3.56 -14.47
CA ARG A 200 4.74 4.57 -13.53
C ARG A 200 3.27 4.45 -13.19
N LEU A 201 2.96 4.89 -11.99
CA LEU A 201 1.62 5.02 -11.46
C LEU A 201 1.24 6.49 -11.38
N PHE A 202 0.00 6.80 -11.74
CA PHE A 202 -0.62 8.08 -11.39
C PHE A 202 -1.61 7.82 -10.26
N ILE A 203 -1.27 8.24 -9.05
CA ILE A 203 -2.04 7.97 -7.83
C ILE A 203 -2.22 9.27 -7.06
N ASN A 204 -3.47 9.56 -6.66
CA ASN A 204 -3.80 10.76 -5.89
C ASN A 204 -3.31 12.06 -6.54
N GLY A 205 -3.37 12.14 -7.86
CA GLY A 205 -2.93 13.32 -8.63
C GLY A 205 -1.41 13.46 -8.79
N LYS A 206 -0.62 12.41 -8.50
CA LYS A 206 0.85 12.45 -8.60
C LYS A 206 1.38 11.23 -9.35
N TYR A 207 2.42 11.47 -10.13
CA TYR A 207 3.18 10.38 -10.74
C TYR A 207 4.20 9.81 -9.76
N THR A 208 4.25 8.49 -9.68
CA THR A 208 5.19 7.72 -8.87
C THR A 208 5.53 6.40 -9.57
N MET A 209 6.35 5.56 -8.96
CA MET A 209 6.71 4.24 -9.48
C MET A 209 6.31 3.14 -8.50
N GLU A 210 6.07 1.94 -9.00
CA GLU A 210 5.83 0.74 -8.21
C GLU A 210 7.10 -0.12 -8.16
N PRO A 211 7.51 -0.63 -6.99
CA PRO A 211 6.93 -0.34 -5.68
C PRO A 211 7.32 1.04 -5.16
N LEU A 212 6.51 1.63 -4.29
CA LEU A 212 6.78 2.93 -3.67
C LEU A 212 8.07 2.93 -2.83
N ASN A 213 8.43 1.76 -2.31
CA ASN A 213 9.68 1.48 -1.59
C ASN A 213 10.23 0.15 -2.09
N CYS A 214 11.51 0.06 -2.37
CA CYS A 214 12.13 -1.20 -2.75
C CYS A 214 13.59 -1.31 -2.30
N VAL A 215 14.11 -2.53 -2.38
CA VAL A 215 15.51 -2.85 -2.12
C VAL A 215 16.11 -3.44 -3.39
N LEU A 216 17.15 -2.80 -3.89
CA LEU A 216 17.86 -3.21 -5.11
C LEU A 216 19.28 -3.61 -4.78
N GLY A 217 19.65 -4.85 -5.15
CA GLY A 217 21.00 -5.35 -5.01
C GLY A 217 21.71 -5.37 -6.37
N ILE A 218 22.89 -4.77 -6.47
CA ILE A 218 23.73 -4.80 -7.67
C ILE A 218 25.13 -5.31 -7.36
N TRP A 219 25.77 -5.97 -8.34
CA TRP A 219 27.15 -6.46 -8.28
C TRP A 219 27.75 -6.50 -9.67
N GLU A 220 29.08 -6.47 -9.78
CA GLU A 220 29.76 -6.59 -11.07
C GLU A 220 29.64 -8.03 -11.61
N LYS A 221 29.13 -8.21 -12.83
CA LYS A 221 28.79 -9.55 -13.39
C LYS A 221 29.95 -10.52 -13.52
N ASN A 222 31.17 -10.02 -13.64
CA ASN A 222 32.35 -10.86 -13.80
C ASN A 222 32.77 -11.58 -12.52
N ASP A 223 32.17 -11.19 -11.39
CA ASP A 223 32.46 -11.73 -10.06
C ASP A 223 31.18 -12.29 -9.41
N LEU A 224 30.37 -13.05 -10.16
CA LEU A 224 29.23 -13.74 -9.58
C LEU A 224 29.73 -14.63 -8.43
N PRO A 225 29.25 -14.45 -7.20
CA PRO A 225 29.55 -15.39 -6.13
C PRO A 225 29.11 -16.79 -6.57
N SER A 226 29.97 -17.76 -6.36
CA SER A 226 29.66 -19.18 -6.62
C SER A 226 28.32 -19.52 -5.95
N LYS A 227 27.57 -20.45 -6.52
CA LYS A 227 26.22 -20.90 -6.10
C LYS A 227 25.99 -21.18 -4.60
N ALA A 228 27.02 -21.01 -3.75
CA ALA A 228 26.98 -21.25 -2.32
C ALA A 228 26.29 -20.12 -1.52
N ASP A 229 26.15 -18.91 -2.06
CA ASP A 229 25.42 -17.82 -1.40
C ASP A 229 23.96 -17.77 -1.87
N ASN A 230 23.27 -18.90 -1.74
CA ASN A 230 21.81 -18.98 -1.92
C ASN A 230 21.01 -18.28 -0.81
N ASP A 231 21.54 -17.24 -0.18
CA ASP A 231 20.78 -16.35 0.70
C ASP A 231 20.07 -15.25 -0.13
N THR A 232 19.58 -15.64 -1.30
CA THR A 232 18.63 -14.88 -2.12
C THR A 232 17.22 -14.88 -1.52
N THR A 233 16.99 -15.69 -0.48
CA THR A 233 15.69 -15.92 0.12
C THR A 233 15.09 -14.68 0.80
N GLY A 234 15.90 -13.76 1.31
CA GLY A 234 15.37 -12.58 2.00
C GLY A 234 14.72 -11.51 1.11
N TYR A 235 15.16 -11.37 -0.16
CA TYR A 235 14.69 -10.27 -1.02
C TYR A 235 13.75 -10.71 -2.14
N SER A 236 13.87 -11.92 -2.64
CA SER A 236 12.84 -12.49 -3.51
C SER A 236 11.53 -12.74 -2.74
N ILE A 237 11.60 -12.97 -1.41
CA ILE A 237 10.42 -13.10 -0.57
C ILE A 237 9.69 -11.76 -0.44
N ILE A 238 10.37 -10.62 -0.29
CA ILE A 238 9.71 -9.32 -0.22
C ILE A 238 9.05 -8.98 -1.57
N GLY A 239 9.70 -9.22 -2.70
CA GLY A 239 9.11 -9.05 -4.03
C GLY A 239 7.95 -10.01 -4.31
N LYS A 240 8.07 -11.28 -3.91
CA LYS A 240 7.03 -12.31 -4.09
C LYS A 240 5.87 -12.17 -3.12
N VAL A 241 6.13 -11.82 -1.85
CA VAL A 241 5.07 -11.61 -0.84
C VAL A 241 4.18 -10.42 -1.21
N TYR A 242 4.73 -9.40 -1.88
CA TYR A 242 3.95 -8.23 -2.32
C TYR A 242 3.35 -8.36 -3.73
N GLY A 243 3.67 -9.39 -4.51
CA GLY A 243 3.27 -9.51 -5.92
C GLY A 243 2.33 -10.65 -6.29
N GLU A 244 2.15 -11.69 -5.48
CA GLU A 244 1.46 -12.92 -5.90
C GLU A 244 0.11 -13.24 -5.24
N GLU A 245 -0.35 -12.48 -4.25
CA GLU A 245 -1.69 -12.68 -3.68
C GLU A 245 -2.63 -11.50 -3.97
N VAL A 246 -3.00 -11.33 -5.21
CA VAL A 246 -4.22 -10.57 -5.54
C VAL A 246 -5.40 -11.50 -5.32
N ARG A 247 -5.85 -11.64 -4.06
CA ARG A 247 -7.18 -12.20 -3.80
C ARG A 247 -8.20 -11.24 -4.38
N GLN A 248 -9.18 -11.76 -5.10
CA GLN A 248 -10.29 -10.98 -5.62
C GLN A 248 -10.93 -10.20 -4.47
N ILE A 249 -10.73 -8.89 -4.48
CA ILE A 249 -11.30 -7.98 -3.49
C ILE A 249 -12.67 -7.56 -4.03
N PRO A 250 -13.74 -7.63 -3.23
CA PRO A 250 -15.06 -7.18 -3.66
C PRO A 250 -15.03 -5.73 -4.18
N PRO A 251 -15.83 -5.39 -5.20
CA PRO A 251 -15.70 -4.13 -5.95
C PRO A 251 -16.07 -2.84 -5.21
N TYR A 252 -16.43 -2.88 -3.93
CA TYR A 252 -16.83 -1.69 -3.16
C TYR A 252 -16.30 -1.75 -1.75
N ASP A 253 -15.06 -1.28 -1.54
CA ASP A 253 -14.52 -1.12 -0.21
C ASP A 253 -14.13 0.33 0.08
N VAL A 254 -14.64 0.85 1.16
CA VAL A 254 -14.21 2.13 1.71
C VAL A 254 -13.00 1.90 2.59
N ILE A 255 -11.90 2.54 2.21
CA ILE A 255 -10.65 2.46 2.96
C ILE A 255 -10.58 3.62 3.93
N LYS A 256 -10.28 3.29 5.16
CA LYS A 256 -10.09 4.19 6.26
C LYS A 256 -8.60 4.42 6.57
N ARG A 257 -8.22 5.68 6.90
CA ARG A 257 -7.08 5.99 7.77
C ARG A 257 -7.57 6.72 9.01
N PRO A 258 -7.07 6.40 10.17
CA PRO A 258 -7.20 5.15 10.87
C PRO A 258 -8.41 5.17 11.81
N LEU A 259 -9.39 4.36 11.54
CA LEU A 259 -10.12 3.75 12.61
C LEU A 259 -9.52 2.37 12.72
N THR A 260 -8.81 2.08 13.74
CA THR A 260 -8.23 0.77 13.97
C THR A 260 -9.31 -0.30 13.80
N GLY A 261 -9.11 -1.20 12.85
CA GLY A 261 -9.68 -2.53 12.88
C GLY A 261 -11.05 -2.82 12.29
N SER A 262 -11.77 -1.92 11.61
CA SER A 262 -13.10 -2.25 11.05
C SER A 262 -13.14 -2.24 9.51
N ASN A 263 -13.66 -3.32 8.92
CA ASN A 263 -14.07 -3.33 7.52
C ASN A 263 -15.26 -2.39 7.34
N LEU A 264 -15.08 -1.28 6.63
CA LEU A 264 -16.10 -0.29 6.36
C LEU A 264 -16.71 -0.51 4.98
N ARG A 265 -18.03 -0.66 4.89
CA ARG A 265 -18.79 -0.57 3.64
C ARG A 265 -19.67 0.68 3.72
N VAL A 266 -19.60 1.55 2.71
CA VAL A 266 -20.41 2.78 2.63
C VAL A 266 -21.30 2.73 1.41
N GLU A 267 -22.60 2.94 1.62
CA GLU A 267 -23.60 3.09 0.57
C GLU A 267 -23.92 4.59 0.35
N GLY A 268 -24.33 4.98 -0.87
CA GLY A 268 -24.76 6.33 -1.18
C GLY A 268 -23.67 7.28 -1.67
N LEU A 269 -22.56 6.75 -2.18
CA LEU A 269 -21.59 7.55 -2.93
C LEU A 269 -22.05 7.67 -4.39
N PRO A 270 -21.96 8.87 -5.01
CA PRO A 270 -22.31 9.08 -6.42
C PRO A 270 -21.41 8.33 -7.41
#